data_75c85cc0d654dc0fa7550c8be8f17ba4
#
_entry.id   75c85cc0d654dc0fa7550c8be8f17ba4
#
_cell.length_a   1.000
_cell.length_b   1.000
_cell.length_c   1.000
_cell.angle_alpha   90.00
_cell.angle_beta   90.00
_cell.angle_gamma   90.00
#
_symmetry.space_group_name_H-M   'P 1'
#
loop_
_entity.id
_entity.type
_entity.pdbx_description
1 polymer ?
#
loop_
_entity_poly.entity_id
_entity_poly.type
_entity_poly.pdbx_seq_one_letter_code
_entity_poly.pdbx_strand_id
1 'polypeptide(L)'
;MARSRSQILGPASRPVAVPHDIEDSNLLKASGRVELPFHIRWSGPGLTYDLADRADRARVYEQVLREGTDEDVRYFIDIDVLLDLWSELVLPPTVRRAWADWFERHRKIDLVC
;
A
#
# COMPACT_ATOMS: atom_id res chain seq x y z
N MET A 1 -18.49 -22.40 -6.30
CA MET A 1 -18.00 -22.06 -6.36
C MET A 1 -17.34 -21.52 -6.21
N ALA A 2 -17.32 -21.12 -6.48
CA ALA A 2 -16.60 -20.52 -6.68
C ALA A 2 -15.78 -20.20 -6.22
N ARG A 3 -15.60 -20.19 -6.01
CA ARG A 3 -14.83 -19.92 -5.70
C ARG A 3 -13.98 -19.92 -5.70
N SER A 4 -14.10 -20.32 -5.61
CA SER A 4 -12.89 -20.40 -5.75
C SER A 4 -12.21 -19.68 -6.71
N ARG A 5 -12.68 -18.89 -7.24
CA ARG A 5 -12.12 -18.13 -8.08
C ARG A 5 -10.93 -17.50 -7.69
N SER A 6 -10.85 -17.05 -6.52
CA SER A 6 -9.66 -16.39 -6.08
C SER A 6 -8.47 -17.28 -6.16
N GLN A 7 -8.63 -18.55 -6.07
CA GLN A 7 -7.50 -19.37 -6.19
C GLN A 7 -6.99 -19.47 -7.58
N ILE A 8 -7.65 -18.85 -8.49
CA ILE A 8 -7.16 -18.75 -9.83
C ILE A 8 -5.94 -17.86 -9.91
N LEU A 9 -5.72 -17.06 -8.91
CA LEU A 9 -4.55 -16.20 -8.88
C LEU A 9 -3.30 -17.04 -8.95
N GLY A 10 -2.36 -16.65 -9.80
CA GLY A 10 -1.10 -17.34 -9.90
C GLY A 10 -0.22 -17.12 -8.70
N PRO A 11 0.89 -17.85 -8.62
CA PRO A 11 1.75 -17.71 -7.45
C PRO A 11 2.33 -16.31 -7.26
N ALA A 12 2.50 -15.56 -8.35
CA ALA A 12 3.03 -14.22 -8.27
C ALA A 12 1.95 -13.20 -7.95
N SER A 13 0.69 -13.61 -7.98
CA SER A 13 -0.41 -12.72 -7.70
C SER A 13 -0.81 -12.84 -6.26
N ARG A 14 -1.02 -11.72 -5.61
CA ARG A 14 -1.55 -11.75 -4.26
C ARG A 14 -2.69 -10.74 -4.18
N PRO A 15 -3.64 -10.99 -3.29
CA PRO A 15 -4.74 -10.04 -3.11
C PRO A 15 -4.18 -8.69 -2.70
N VAL A 16 -4.76 -7.63 -3.24
CA VAL A 16 -4.37 -6.29 -2.86
C VAL A 16 -5.00 -5.97 -1.52
N ALA A 17 -4.18 -5.55 -0.56
CA ALA A 17 -4.67 -5.22 0.78
C ALA A 17 -5.23 -3.80 0.75
N VAL A 18 -6.56 -3.70 0.83
CA VAL A 18 -7.25 -2.40 0.90
C VAL A 18 -8.19 -2.46 2.10
N PRO A 19 -7.67 -2.16 3.31
CA PRO A 19 -8.50 -2.25 4.51
C PRO A 19 -9.70 -1.30 4.45
N HIS A 20 -10.86 -1.79 4.83
CA HIS A 20 -12.07 -0.98 4.77
C HIS A 20 -12.03 0.20 5.75
N ASP A 21 -11.22 0.09 6.79
CA ASP A 21 -11.11 1.12 7.83
C ASP A 21 -9.86 1.97 7.70
N ILE A 22 -9.29 2.05 6.50
CA ILE A 22 -8.01 2.75 6.30
C ILE A 22 -8.09 4.23 6.67
N GLU A 23 -9.29 4.80 6.64
CA GLU A 23 -9.48 6.21 6.98
C GLU A 23 -9.84 6.46 8.45
N ASP A 24 -9.87 5.41 9.26
CA ASP A 24 -10.20 5.57 10.67
C ASP A 24 -9.15 6.45 11.34
N SER A 25 -9.58 7.56 11.92
CA SER A 25 -8.67 8.52 12.54
C SER A 25 -8.01 7.98 13.80
N ASN A 26 -8.50 6.86 14.32
CA ASN A 26 -7.88 6.24 15.49
C ASN A 26 -6.71 5.33 15.14
N LEU A 27 -6.47 5.09 13.85
CA LEU A 27 -5.34 4.26 13.45
C LEU A 27 -4.03 4.96 13.73
N LEU A 28 -3.11 4.25 14.37
CA LEU A 28 -1.78 4.76 14.59
C LEU A 28 -0.98 4.65 13.30
N LYS A 29 -0.38 5.74 12.88
CA LYS A 29 0.41 5.77 11.64
C LYS A 29 1.88 5.91 11.94
N ALA A 30 2.69 5.20 11.16
CA ALA A 30 4.14 5.28 11.27
C ALA A 30 4.63 6.69 10.96
N SER A 31 5.69 7.09 11.64
CA SER A 31 6.32 8.38 11.40
C SER A 31 7.80 8.28 11.73
N GLY A 32 8.58 9.24 11.27
CA GLY A 32 10.00 9.26 11.54
C GLY A 32 10.74 8.16 10.80
N ARG A 33 11.71 7.58 11.44
CA ARG A 33 12.50 6.51 10.82
C ARG A 33 11.85 5.17 11.08
N VAL A 34 11.77 4.36 10.04
CA VAL A 34 11.09 3.07 10.12
C VAL A 34 11.93 2.01 9.43
N GLU A 35 11.75 0.77 9.89
CA GLU A 35 12.23 -0.42 9.20
C GLU A 35 11.01 -1.20 8.78
N LEU A 36 11.06 -1.74 7.57
CA LEU A 36 9.93 -2.54 7.09
C LEU A 36 10.01 -3.95 7.65
N PRO A 37 8.85 -4.58 7.91
CA PRO A 37 8.83 -5.97 8.35
C PRO A 37 9.54 -6.88 7.36
N PHE A 38 10.07 -7.98 7.86
CA PHE A 38 10.85 -8.90 7.03
C PHE A 38 10.04 -9.41 5.84
N HIS A 39 8.76 -9.69 6.03
CA HIS A 39 7.95 -10.23 4.94
C HIS A 39 7.76 -9.23 3.80
N ILE A 40 8.03 -7.94 4.04
CA ILE A 40 7.96 -6.93 2.99
C ILE A 40 9.32 -6.77 2.31
N ARG A 41 10.40 -6.87 3.09
CA ARG A 41 11.76 -6.65 2.57
C ARG A 41 12.54 -7.94 2.45
N TRP A 42 11.88 -9.00 2.08
CA TRP A 42 12.44 -10.34 2.12
C TRP A 42 13.76 -10.49 1.38
N SER A 43 14.01 -9.67 0.39
CA SER A 43 15.15 -9.87 -0.49
C SER A 43 16.39 -9.10 -0.07
N GLY A 44 16.36 -8.37 1.03
CA GLY A 44 17.49 -7.52 1.36
C GLY A 44 17.73 -7.35 2.83
N PRO A 45 18.83 -6.70 3.18
CA PRO A 45 19.11 -6.36 4.57
C PRO A 45 18.10 -5.34 5.08
N GLY A 46 18.00 -5.24 6.37
CA GLY A 46 17.13 -4.25 6.97
C GLY A 46 17.64 -2.85 6.69
N LEU A 47 16.85 -2.08 5.96
CA LEU A 47 17.18 -0.70 5.68
C LEU A 47 16.25 0.18 6.49
N THR A 48 16.78 1.30 6.95
CA THR A 48 15.98 2.29 7.66
C THR A 48 15.57 3.37 6.67
N TYR A 49 14.30 3.69 6.67
CA TYR A 49 13.75 4.74 5.82
C TYR A 49 13.31 5.90 6.68
N ASP A 50 13.48 7.10 6.17
CA ASP A 50 13.04 8.32 6.88
C ASP A 50 11.75 8.80 6.22
N LEU A 51 10.64 8.66 6.91
CA LEU A 51 9.35 9.04 6.34
C LEU A 51 9.20 10.54 6.17
N ALA A 52 10.11 11.32 6.73
CA ALA A 52 10.13 12.77 6.47
C ALA A 52 10.75 13.08 5.11
N ASP A 53 11.54 12.15 4.57
CA ASP A 53 12.13 12.30 3.24
C ASP A 53 11.17 11.77 2.19
N ARG A 54 10.84 12.61 1.19
CA ARG A 54 9.82 12.23 0.21
C ARG A 54 10.21 11.00 -0.60
N ALA A 55 11.48 10.86 -0.97
CA ALA A 55 11.92 9.71 -1.75
C ALA A 55 11.82 8.43 -0.93
N ASP A 56 12.24 8.48 0.33
CA ASP A 56 12.12 7.32 1.21
C ASP A 56 10.66 6.97 1.45
N ARG A 57 9.82 7.99 1.66
CA ARG A 57 8.39 7.78 1.88
C ARG A 57 7.75 7.08 0.68
N ALA A 58 8.07 7.53 -0.53
CA ALA A 58 7.54 6.89 -1.73
C ALA A 58 7.98 5.43 -1.80
N ARG A 59 9.23 5.15 -1.44
CA ARG A 59 9.74 3.79 -1.48
C ARG A 59 9.02 2.89 -0.48
N VAL A 60 8.79 3.39 0.73
CA VAL A 60 8.06 2.63 1.73
C VAL A 60 6.64 2.35 1.25
N TYR A 61 5.98 3.36 0.69
CA TYR A 61 4.61 3.19 0.20
C TYR A 61 4.55 2.15 -0.92
N GLU A 62 5.50 2.20 -1.85
CA GLU A 62 5.53 1.21 -2.92
C GLU A 62 5.64 -0.21 -2.37
N GLN A 63 6.54 -0.42 -1.43
CA GLN A 63 6.78 -1.75 -0.91
C GLN A 63 5.61 -2.25 -0.06
N VAL A 64 5.06 -1.39 0.77
CA VAL A 64 3.93 -1.77 1.62
C VAL A 64 2.69 -2.08 0.77
N LEU A 65 2.44 -1.27 -0.24
CA LEU A 65 1.27 -1.50 -1.09
C LEU A 65 1.40 -2.76 -1.93
N ARG A 66 2.62 -3.16 -2.25
CA ARG A 66 2.84 -4.37 -3.03
C ARG A 66 2.86 -5.62 -2.19
N GLU A 67 3.48 -5.57 -1.02
CA GLU A 67 3.78 -6.77 -0.26
C GLU A 67 3.15 -6.81 1.13
N GLY A 68 2.55 -5.72 1.59
CA GLY A 68 2.06 -5.65 2.96
C GLY A 68 0.73 -6.34 3.17
N THR A 69 0.46 -6.66 4.42
CA THR A 69 -0.84 -7.15 4.84
C THR A 69 -1.76 -5.98 5.14
N ASP A 70 -3.03 -6.28 5.47
CA ASP A 70 -3.95 -5.23 5.90
C ASP A 70 -3.39 -4.45 7.08
N GLU A 71 -2.76 -5.15 8.03
CA GLU A 71 -2.19 -4.47 9.19
C GLU A 71 -1.07 -3.53 8.81
N ASP A 72 -0.21 -3.96 7.86
CA ASP A 72 0.87 -3.11 7.39
C ASP A 72 0.33 -1.87 6.71
N VAL A 73 -0.69 -2.03 5.89
CA VAL A 73 -1.29 -0.91 5.19
C VAL A 73 -1.91 0.07 6.19
N ARG A 74 -2.62 -0.45 7.19
CA ARG A 74 -3.18 0.42 8.22
C ARG A 74 -2.13 1.24 8.92
N TYR A 75 -0.97 0.64 9.19
CA TYR A 75 0.07 1.31 9.96
C TYR A 75 0.90 2.27 9.11
N PHE A 76 1.26 1.86 7.90
CA PHE A 76 2.21 2.65 7.10
C PHE A 76 1.55 3.62 6.15
N ILE A 77 0.32 3.38 5.72
CA ILE A 77 -0.29 4.15 4.65
C ILE A 77 -1.28 5.18 5.18
N ASP A 78 -0.96 6.45 4.95
CA ASP A 78 -1.87 7.55 5.20
C ASP A 78 -2.49 7.91 3.86
N ILE A 79 -3.82 7.98 3.80
CA ILE A 79 -4.53 8.17 2.54
C ILE A 79 -4.19 9.50 1.88
N ASP A 80 -4.06 10.55 2.66
CA ASP A 80 -3.74 11.86 2.08
C ASP A 80 -2.31 11.87 1.53
N VAL A 81 -1.40 11.20 2.20
CA VAL A 81 -0.02 11.06 1.72
C VAL A 81 0.02 10.20 0.46
N LEU A 82 -0.77 9.12 0.44
CA LEU A 82 -0.86 8.26 -0.74
C LEU A 82 -1.32 9.07 -1.94
N LEU A 83 -2.33 9.90 -1.76
CA LEU A 83 -2.83 10.75 -2.84
C LEU A 83 -1.74 11.71 -3.32
N ASP A 84 -1.01 12.31 -2.40
CA ASP A 84 0.07 13.24 -2.73
C ASP A 84 1.19 12.56 -3.51
N LEU A 85 1.48 11.31 -3.19
CA LEU A 85 2.56 10.58 -3.85
C LEU A 85 2.12 9.84 -5.11
N TRP A 86 0.83 9.81 -5.40
CA TRP A 86 0.25 8.89 -6.38
C TRP A 86 0.99 8.84 -7.72
N SER A 87 1.29 10.00 -8.29
CA SER A 87 1.90 10.04 -9.61
C SER A 87 3.37 9.60 -9.60
N GLU A 88 3.98 9.55 -8.43
CA GLU A 88 5.39 9.17 -8.31
C GLU A 88 5.58 7.69 -8.00
N LEU A 89 4.52 7.01 -7.60
CA LEU A 89 4.63 5.63 -7.16
C LEU A 89 4.67 4.69 -8.36
N VAL A 90 5.57 3.72 -8.29
CA VAL A 90 5.64 2.65 -9.29
C VAL A 90 4.96 1.43 -8.68
N LEU A 91 3.76 1.14 -9.16
CA LEU A 91 2.93 0.09 -8.60
C LEU A 91 2.46 -0.85 -9.69
N PRO A 92 2.30 -2.14 -9.38
CA PRO A 92 1.69 -3.06 -10.34
C PRO A 92 0.30 -2.59 -10.74
N PRO A 93 -0.15 -2.88 -11.97
CA PRO A 93 -1.46 -2.41 -12.42
C PRO A 93 -2.61 -2.84 -11.54
N THR A 94 -2.56 -4.05 -10.98
CA THR A 94 -3.63 -4.51 -10.10
C THR A 94 -3.71 -3.68 -8.82
N VAL A 95 -2.56 -3.31 -8.28
CA VAL A 95 -2.52 -2.48 -7.07
C VAL A 95 -3.03 -1.08 -7.39
N ARG A 96 -2.57 -0.49 -8.49
CA ARG A 96 -3.03 0.83 -8.88
C ARG A 96 -4.54 0.85 -9.09
N ARG A 97 -5.07 -0.14 -9.78
CA ARG A 97 -6.50 -0.17 -10.06
C ARG A 97 -7.31 -0.29 -8.77
N ALA A 98 -6.88 -1.15 -7.86
CA ALA A 98 -7.62 -1.34 -6.61
C ALA A 98 -7.70 -0.04 -5.82
N TRP A 99 -6.60 0.70 -5.72
CA TRP A 99 -6.58 1.94 -4.98
C TRP A 99 -7.26 3.08 -5.72
N ALA A 100 -7.14 3.12 -7.05
CA ALA A 100 -7.87 4.11 -7.84
C ALA A 100 -9.37 3.92 -7.67
N ASP A 101 -9.85 2.67 -7.67
CA ASP A 101 -11.26 2.38 -7.42
C ASP A 101 -11.67 2.82 -6.01
N TRP A 102 -10.80 2.59 -5.03
CA TRP A 102 -11.09 3.01 -3.68
C TRP A 102 -11.26 4.54 -3.59
N PHE A 103 -10.36 5.29 -4.22
CA PHE A 103 -10.45 6.75 -4.21
C PHE A 103 -11.70 7.25 -4.91
N GLU A 104 -12.08 6.61 -5.99
CA GLU A 104 -13.29 7.03 -6.70
C GLU A 104 -14.52 6.80 -5.83
N ARG A 105 -14.60 5.65 -5.16
CA ARG A 105 -15.78 5.33 -4.37
C ARG A 105 -15.85 6.11 -3.06
N HIS A 106 -14.73 6.38 -2.44
CA HIS A 106 -14.71 6.96 -1.10
C HIS A 106 -14.40 8.45 -1.07
N ARG A 107 -13.69 8.94 -2.07
CA ARG A 107 -13.27 10.33 -2.12
C ARG A 107 -13.77 11.04 -3.37
N LYS A 108 -14.42 10.34 -4.28
CA LYS A 108 -14.87 10.90 -5.55
C LYS A 108 -13.74 11.50 -6.36
N ILE A 109 -12.58 10.90 -6.29
CA ILE A 109 -11.40 11.34 -7.02
C ILE A 109 -11.13 10.33 -8.13
N ASP A 110 -10.95 10.83 -9.34
CA ASP A 110 -10.67 9.99 -10.50
C ASP A 110 -9.17 10.02 -10.76
N LEU A 111 -8.51 8.93 -10.38
CA LEU A 111 -7.06 8.83 -10.53
C LEU A 111 -6.71 8.06 -11.78
N VAL A 112 -5.64 8.50 -12.44
CA VAL A 112 -5.11 7.78 -13.59
C VAL A 112 -4.37 6.54 -13.11
N CYS A 113 -4.68 5.40 -13.72
CA CYS A 113 -4.03 4.14 -13.38
C CYS A 113 -2.73 3.93 -14.16
#